data_d03c9f34a320eb81366f4f1e5000e2ea
#
_entry.id   d03c9f34a320eb81366f4f1e5000e2ea
#
_cell.length_a   1.000
_cell.length_b   1.000
_cell.length_c   1.000
_cell.angle_alpha   90.00
_cell.angle_beta   90.00
_cell.angle_gamma   90.00
#
_symmetry.space_group_name_H-M   'P 1'
#
loop_
_entity.id
_entity.type
_entity.pdbx_description
1 polymer ?
#
loop_
_entity_poly.entity_id
_entity_poly.type
_entity_poly.pdbx_seq_one_letter_code
_entity_poly.pdbx_strand_id
1 'polypeptide(L)'
;MEEAEVKVMVADESHIKYIDTILTTIAEAAKKRGSGIAKRSPEYVATKMREAKAVIALQGEKFAGFSYIETWGNKHYVTTSGLIVHPDFRGMGLAKRIKKLTFTLARQRWPHAKIFSLTSGSAVMKMNTQLGYLPVTFADLTDDESFWRGCEGCINVDVLHRTNRKYCICTAMLFDPEEHLPIKLPQDVIERIRKIDGPSAEI
;
A
#
# COMPACT_ATOMS: atom_id res chain seq x y z
N MET A 1 16.37 -30.43 -1.13
CA MET A 1 15.03 -29.94 -0.69
C MET A 1 14.68 -28.78 -1.59
N GLU A 2 13.63 -28.90 -2.36
CA GLU A 2 13.13 -27.79 -3.20
C GLU A 2 12.76 -26.61 -2.30
N GLU A 3 13.31 -25.44 -2.54
CA GLU A 3 12.90 -24.24 -1.81
C GLU A 3 11.44 -23.92 -2.15
N ALA A 4 10.60 -23.75 -1.12
CA ALA A 4 9.19 -23.44 -1.31
C ALA A 4 9.03 -22.16 -2.15
N GLU A 5 8.08 -22.16 -3.08
CA GLU A 5 7.78 -20.99 -3.90
C GLU A 5 7.27 -19.82 -3.04
N VAL A 6 7.67 -18.60 -3.38
CA VAL A 6 7.14 -17.40 -2.72
C VAL A 6 5.68 -17.17 -3.13
N LYS A 7 4.77 -17.24 -2.15
CA LYS A 7 3.33 -16.95 -2.33
C LYS A 7 3.03 -15.51 -1.95
N VAL A 8 2.22 -14.82 -2.75
CA VAL A 8 1.70 -13.47 -2.49
C VAL A 8 0.20 -13.57 -2.33
N MET A 9 -0.33 -13.13 -1.19
CA MET A 9 -1.73 -13.30 -0.83
C MET A 9 -2.27 -12.13 0.00
N VAL A 10 -3.58 -12.00 0.06
CA VAL A 10 -4.25 -11.07 0.99
C VAL A 10 -4.03 -11.60 2.41
N ALA A 11 -3.45 -10.74 3.26
CA ALA A 11 -3.16 -11.09 4.65
C ALA A 11 -4.45 -11.22 5.48
N ASP A 12 -4.40 -12.03 6.53
CA ASP A 12 -5.47 -12.24 7.51
C ASP A 12 -4.92 -12.36 8.94
N GLU A 13 -5.76 -12.72 9.88
CA GLU A 13 -5.42 -12.81 11.30
C GLU A 13 -4.27 -13.79 11.57
N SER A 14 -4.14 -14.87 10.81
CA SER A 14 -3.05 -15.86 10.97
C SER A 14 -1.66 -15.27 10.71
N HIS A 15 -1.60 -14.12 10.00
CA HIS A 15 -0.37 -13.44 9.63
C HIS A 15 0.09 -12.39 10.66
N ILE A 16 -0.66 -12.16 11.73
CA ILE A 16 -0.31 -11.19 12.80
C ILE A 16 1.06 -11.50 13.42
N LYS A 17 1.43 -12.78 13.48
CA LYS A 17 2.74 -13.22 13.97
C LYS A 17 3.94 -12.59 13.24
N TYR A 18 3.76 -12.02 12.05
CA TYR A 18 4.83 -11.38 11.28
C TYR A 18 4.96 -9.87 11.51
N ILE A 19 4.13 -9.26 12.36
CA ILE A 19 4.07 -7.79 12.52
C ILE A 19 5.41 -7.21 12.94
N ASP A 20 6.09 -7.79 13.91
CA ASP A 20 7.39 -7.30 14.37
C ASP A 20 8.43 -7.32 13.25
N THR A 21 8.46 -8.40 12.47
CA THR A 21 9.35 -8.51 11.30
C THR A 21 9.00 -7.47 10.23
N ILE A 22 7.72 -7.22 9.97
CA ILE A 22 7.25 -6.20 9.03
C ILE A 22 7.71 -4.81 9.48
N LEU A 23 7.45 -4.45 10.73
CA LEU A 23 7.78 -3.13 11.27
C LEU A 23 9.29 -2.89 11.31
N THR A 24 10.07 -3.89 11.72
CA THR A 24 11.54 -3.83 11.71
C THR A 24 12.06 -3.64 10.28
N THR A 25 11.58 -4.44 9.32
CA THR A 25 12.00 -4.34 7.92
C THR A 25 11.68 -2.98 7.32
N ILE A 26 10.52 -2.40 7.66
CA ILE A 26 10.13 -1.04 7.23
C ILE A 26 11.07 0.01 7.83
N ALA A 27 11.34 -0.07 9.14
CA ALA A 27 12.19 0.89 9.84
C ALA A 27 13.64 0.88 9.33
N GLU A 28 14.22 -0.30 9.13
CA GLU A 28 15.56 -0.46 8.57
C GLU A 28 15.67 0.08 7.14
N ALA A 29 14.65 -0.20 6.30
CA ALA A 29 14.61 0.31 4.94
C ALA A 29 14.49 1.84 4.89
N ALA A 30 13.74 2.44 5.81
CA ALA A 30 13.63 3.90 5.94
C ALA A 30 14.97 4.53 6.33
N LYS A 31 15.60 3.99 7.38
CA LYS A 31 16.93 4.44 7.85
C LYS A 31 17.95 4.39 6.72
N LYS A 32 17.98 3.29 5.96
CA LYS A 32 18.94 3.10 4.86
C LYS A 32 18.74 4.06 3.70
N ARG A 33 17.50 4.52 3.46
CA ARG A 33 17.17 5.47 2.38
C ARG A 33 17.24 6.93 2.81
N GLY A 34 17.41 7.20 4.11
CA GLY A 34 17.33 8.57 4.64
C GLY A 34 15.96 9.23 4.41
N SER A 35 14.91 8.43 4.24
CA SER A 35 13.55 8.93 4.01
C SER A 35 12.71 8.77 5.27
N GLY A 36 11.87 9.78 5.56
CA GLY A 36 10.86 9.64 6.59
C GLY A 36 9.84 8.57 6.19
N ILE A 37 9.50 7.68 7.11
CA ILE A 37 8.36 6.79 6.99
C ILE A 37 7.46 7.04 8.20
N ALA A 38 6.17 7.21 7.95
CA ALA A 38 5.20 7.31 9.03
C ALA A 38 5.32 6.08 9.96
N LYS A 39 5.47 6.33 11.26
CA LYS A 39 5.49 5.27 12.28
C LYS A 39 4.12 4.60 12.33
N ARG A 40 4.10 3.28 12.42
CA ARG A 40 2.89 2.47 12.53
C ARG A 40 2.96 1.64 13.79
N SER A 41 1.83 1.60 14.52
CA SER A 41 1.73 0.69 15.67
C SER A 41 1.49 -0.75 15.20
N PRO A 42 1.88 -1.75 16.02
CA PRO A 42 1.53 -3.15 15.75
C PRO A 42 0.03 -3.35 15.52
N GLU A 43 -0.81 -2.73 16.35
CA GLU A 43 -2.28 -2.84 16.24
C GLU A 43 -2.83 -2.23 14.95
N TYR A 44 -2.24 -1.12 14.46
CA TYR A 44 -2.60 -0.57 13.16
C TYR A 44 -2.37 -1.58 12.04
N VAL A 45 -1.22 -2.28 12.02
CA VAL A 45 -0.91 -3.29 11.01
C VAL A 45 -1.82 -4.51 11.15
N ALA A 46 -2.08 -4.96 12.39
CA ALA A 46 -3.01 -6.06 12.67
C ALA A 46 -4.41 -5.78 12.13
N THR A 47 -4.91 -4.56 12.35
CA THR A 47 -6.22 -4.12 11.84
C THR A 47 -6.28 -4.21 10.31
N LYS A 48 -5.21 -3.80 9.58
CA LYS A 48 -5.16 -3.94 8.11
C LYS A 48 -5.24 -5.40 7.65
N MET A 49 -4.66 -6.33 8.41
CA MET A 49 -4.73 -7.76 8.11
C MET A 49 -6.13 -8.32 8.37
N ARG A 50 -6.73 -8.03 9.54
CA ARG A 50 -8.10 -8.47 9.89
C ARG A 50 -9.14 -7.97 8.88
N GLU A 51 -8.98 -6.71 8.45
CA GLU A 51 -9.89 -6.07 7.49
C GLU A 51 -9.63 -6.45 6.02
N ALA A 52 -8.74 -7.40 5.73
CA ALA A 52 -8.32 -7.75 4.37
C ALA A 52 -7.82 -6.53 3.54
N LYS A 53 -7.20 -5.56 4.21
CA LYS A 53 -6.58 -4.37 3.61
C LYS A 53 -5.07 -4.51 3.45
N ALA A 54 -4.51 -5.69 3.68
CA ALA A 54 -3.08 -5.94 3.59
C ALA A 54 -2.78 -7.11 2.66
N VAL A 55 -1.60 -7.05 2.04
CA VAL A 55 -1.03 -8.11 1.20
C VAL A 55 0.30 -8.52 1.82
N ILE A 56 0.50 -9.83 1.97
CA ILE A 56 1.73 -10.42 2.49
C ILE A 56 2.34 -11.38 1.47
N ALA A 57 3.65 -11.47 1.47
CA ALA A 57 4.40 -12.46 0.71
C ALA A 57 5.20 -13.35 1.67
N LEU A 58 5.09 -14.65 1.48
CA LEU A 58 5.75 -15.67 2.31
C LEU A 58 6.43 -16.73 1.44
N GLN A 59 7.58 -17.22 1.89
CA GLN A 59 8.20 -18.45 1.39
C GLN A 59 8.16 -19.51 2.51
N GLY A 60 7.19 -20.44 2.44
CA GLY A 60 6.86 -21.25 3.61
C GLY A 60 6.46 -20.35 4.79
N GLU A 61 7.20 -20.46 5.91
CA GLU A 61 6.99 -19.61 7.10
C GLU A 61 7.90 -18.36 7.10
N LYS A 62 8.71 -18.12 6.07
CA LYS A 62 9.60 -16.96 6.02
C LYS A 62 8.88 -15.74 5.45
N PHE A 63 8.94 -14.62 6.18
CA PHE A 63 8.44 -13.35 5.69
C PHE A 63 9.27 -12.85 4.49
N ALA A 64 8.61 -12.54 3.39
CA ALA A 64 9.24 -12.07 2.18
C ALA A 64 8.86 -10.63 1.79
N GLY A 65 7.66 -10.18 2.15
CA GLY A 65 7.26 -8.80 1.85
C GLY A 65 5.83 -8.46 2.28
N PHE A 66 5.49 -7.16 2.23
CA PHE A 66 4.23 -6.64 2.73
C PHE A 66 3.82 -5.36 2.00
N SER A 67 2.53 -5.07 1.96
CA SER A 67 1.93 -3.80 1.59
C SER A 67 0.51 -3.72 2.16
N TYR A 68 -0.04 -2.52 2.29
CA TYR A 68 -1.42 -2.35 2.77
C TYR A 68 -2.13 -1.19 2.08
N ILE A 69 -3.44 -1.13 2.30
CA ILE A 69 -4.36 -0.14 1.75
C ILE A 69 -4.90 0.71 2.90
N GLU A 70 -5.06 2.01 2.64
CA GLU A 70 -5.80 2.92 3.50
C GLU A 70 -6.78 3.74 2.67
N THR A 71 -7.90 4.14 3.28
CA THR A 71 -8.95 4.93 2.64
C THR A 71 -9.06 6.31 3.32
N TRP A 72 -9.38 7.32 2.51
CA TRP A 72 -9.42 8.72 2.90
C TRP A 72 -10.65 9.41 2.29
N GLY A 73 -11.09 10.53 2.87
CA GLY A 73 -12.16 11.33 2.32
C GLY A 73 -13.43 10.51 2.04
N ASN A 74 -13.97 9.83 3.05
CA ASN A 74 -15.14 8.95 2.91
C ASN A 74 -14.99 7.89 1.80
N LYS A 75 -13.78 7.31 1.66
CA LYS A 75 -13.44 6.29 0.65
C LYS A 75 -13.40 6.80 -0.80
N HIS A 76 -13.42 8.11 -1.05
CA HIS A 76 -13.18 8.67 -2.39
C HIS A 76 -11.73 8.54 -2.84
N TYR A 77 -10.82 8.38 -1.87
CA TYR A 77 -9.39 8.20 -2.12
C TYR A 77 -8.86 6.96 -1.42
N VAL A 78 -7.94 6.29 -2.08
CA VAL A 78 -7.26 5.09 -1.56
C VAL A 78 -5.76 5.27 -1.72
N THR A 79 -4.98 4.93 -0.69
CA THR A 79 -3.52 4.79 -0.81
C THR A 79 -3.10 3.35 -0.77
N THR A 80 -2.11 3.00 -1.57
CA THR A 80 -1.35 1.76 -1.45
C THR A 80 -0.02 2.08 -0.77
N SER A 81 0.15 1.62 0.45
CA SER A 81 1.21 2.05 1.36
C SER A 81 2.06 0.89 1.90
N GLY A 82 3.19 1.21 2.50
CA GLY A 82 4.02 0.25 3.24
C GLY A 82 4.65 -0.85 2.38
N LEU A 83 4.79 -0.64 1.06
CA LEU A 83 5.43 -1.63 0.19
C LEU A 83 6.87 -1.87 0.62
N ILE A 84 7.13 -3.08 1.08
CA ILE A 84 8.44 -3.52 1.53
C ILE A 84 8.71 -4.96 1.07
N VAL A 85 9.96 -5.25 0.74
CA VAL A 85 10.47 -6.59 0.45
C VAL A 85 11.67 -6.84 1.37
N HIS A 86 11.63 -7.97 2.07
CA HIS A 86 12.73 -8.40 2.93
C HIS A 86 14.03 -8.47 2.10
N PRO A 87 15.19 -8.09 2.65
CA PRO A 87 16.46 -8.06 1.92
C PRO A 87 16.76 -9.33 1.12
N ASP A 88 16.52 -10.50 1.70
CA ASP A 88 16.81 -11.82 1.10
C ASP A 88 15.98 -12.14 -0.15
N PHE A 89 14.87 -11.43 -0.36
CA PHE A 89 13.95 -11.64 -1.48
C PHE A 89 13.96 -10.49 -2.50
N ARG A 90 14.93 -9.58 -2.41
CA ARG A 90 15.08 -8.48 -3.38
C ARG A 90 15.63 -8.98 -4.70
N GLY A 91 15.38 -8.24 -5.78
CA GLY A 91 15.82 -8.63 -7.13
C GLY A 91 14.96 -9.67 -7.83
N MET A 92 14.03 -10.33 -7.12
CA MET A 92 13.16 -11.41 -7.63
C MET A 92 11.81 -10.93 -8.20
N GLY A 93 11.63 -9.63 -8.43
CA GLY A 93 10.36 -9.07 -8.92
C GLY A 93 9.20 -9.07 -7.90
N LEU A 94 9.45 -9.46 -6.66
CA LEU A 94 8.43 -9.64 -5.63
C LEU A 94 7.67 -8.35 -5.31
N ALA A 95 8.35 -7.19 -5.26
CA ALA A 95 7.71 -5.89 -5.06
C ALA A 95 6.60 -5.62 -6.10
N LYS A 96 6.83 -5.99 -7.36
CA LYS A 96 5.85 -5.84 -8.44
C LYS A 96 4.64 -6.76 -8.24
N ARG A 97 4.85 -8.00 -7.80
CA ARG A 97 3.76 -8.96 -7.49
C ARG A 97 2.90 -8.45 -6.34
N ILE A 98 3.52 -8.03 -5.23
CA ILE A 98 2.83 -7.44 -4.07
C ILE A 98 2.05 -6.20 -4.49
N LYS A 99 2.70 -5.25 -5.16
CA LYS A 99 2.07 -4.00 -5.60
C LYS A 99 0.87 -4.26 -6.52
N LYS A 100 1.00 -5.20 -7.47
CA LYS A 100 -0.09 -5.58 -8.37
C LYS A 100 -1.30 -6.10 -7.60
N LEU A 101 -1.10 -7.02 -6.64
CA LEU A 101 -2.21 -7.55 -5.85
C LEU A 101 -2.83 -6.48 -4.94
N THR A 102 -2.02 -5.65 -4.27
CA THR A 102 -2.51 -4.54 -3.44
C THR A 102 -3.35 -3.54 -4.27
N PHE A 103 -2.89 -3.21 -5.48
CA PHE A 103 -3.60 -2.34 -6.40
C PHE A 103 -4.92 -2.97 -6.88
N THR A 104 -4.88 -4.25 -7.29
CA THR A 104 -6.09 -4.98 -7.73
C THR A 104 -7.12 -5.06 -6.61
N LEU A 105 -6.69 -5.34 -5.38
CA LEU A 105 -7.55 -5.36 -4.20
C LEU A 105 -8.20 -3.98 -3.95
N ALA A 106 -7.43 -2.89 -4.07
CA ALA A 106 -7.95 -1.53 -3.94
C ALA A 106 -9.00 -1.21 -5.00
N ARG A 107 -8.71 -1.51 -6.28
CA ARG A 107 -9.60 -1.30 -7.42
C ARG A 107 -10.94 -2.05 -7.28
N GLN A 108 -10.86 -3.29 -6.79
CA GLN A 108 -12.05 -4.13 -6.67
C GLN A 108 -12.92 -3.70 -5.48
N ARG A 109 -12.29 -3.33 -4.38
CA ARG A 109 -12.99 -3.00 -3.13
C ARG A 109 -13.56 -1.58 -3.14
N TRP A 110 -12.93 -0.67 -3.87
CA TRP A 110 -13.37 0.72 -4.05
C TRP A 110 -13.27 1.10 -5.52
N PRO A 111 -14.20 0.60 -6.35
CA PRO A 111 -14.10 0.71 -7.82
C PRO A 111 -14.12 2.15 -8.32
N HIS A 112 -14.76 3.06 -7.59
CA HIS A 112 -14.87 4.48 -7.94
C HIS A 112 -13.85 5.38 -7.22
N ALA A 113 -13.04 4.82 -6.30
CA ALA A 113 -12.06 5.62 -5.57
C ALA A 113 -10.81 5.89 -6.42
N LYS A 114 -10.32 7.12 -6.38
CA LYS A 114 -9.01 7.47 -6.91
C LYS A 114 -7.92 6.83 -6.06
N ILE A 115 -6.96 6.17 -6.70
CA ILE A 115 -5.89 5.48 -5.97
C ILE A 115 -4.60 6.27 -6.14
N PHE A 116 -3.98 6.70 -5.04
CA PHE A 116 -2.76 7.47 -5.11
C PHE A 116 -1.61 6.88 -4.28
N SER A 117 -0.42 7.33 -4.58
CA SER A 117 0.82 6.90 -3.93
C SER A 117 1.81 8.06 -3.88
N LEU A 118 2.42 8.29 -2.72
CA LEU A 118 3.55 9.20 -2.56
C LEU A 118 4.84 8.39 -2.52
N THR A 119 5.79 8.73 -3.36
CA THR A 119 7.06 8.01 -3.39
C THR A 119 8.22 8.90 -3.81
N SER A 120 9.40 8.67 -3.21
CA SER A 120 10.68 9.23 -3.66
C SER A 120 11.52 8.19 -4.44
N GLY A 121 11.02 6.97 -4.63
CA GLY A 121 11.76 5.87 -5.25
C GLY A 121 11.39 5.64 -6.71
N SER A 122 12.37 5.78 -7.62
CA SER A 122 12.18 5.57 -9.07
C SER A 122 11.60 4.19 -9.42
N ALA A 123 12.00 3.14 -8.68
CA ALA A 123 11.45 1.79 -8.88
C ALA A 123 9.95 1.73 -8.59
N VAL A 124 9.47 2.44 -7.56
CA VAL A 124 8.03 2.51 -7.23
C VAL A 124 7.30 3.36 -8.27
N MET A 125 7.88 4.47 -8.71
CA MET A 125 7.31 5.29 -9.80
C MET A 125 7.09 4.44 -11.06
N LYS A 126 8.11 3.68 -11.48
CA LYS A 126 8.01 2.78 -12.64
C LYS A 126 6.90 1.74 -12.48
N MET A 127 6.77 1.12 -11.30
CA MET A 127 5.69 0.17 -11.03
C MET A 127 4.31 0.84 -11.07
N ASN A 128 4.17 2.05 -10.50
CA ASN A 128 2.93 2.81 -10.53
C ASN A 128 2.54 3.16 -11.97
N THR A 129 3.47 3.67 -12.78
CA THR A 129 3.21 3.96 -14.21
C THR A 129 2.72 2.73 -14.97
N GLN A 130 3.32 1.55 -14.71
CA GLN A 130 2.88 0.28 -15.33
C GLN A 130 1.47 -0.16 -14.90
N LEU A 131 0.96 0.36 -13.78
CA LEU A 131 -0.40 0.13 -13.28
C LEU A 131 -1.38 1.23 -13.71
N GLY A 132 -0.94 2.21 -14.51
CA GLY A 132 -1.78 3.29 -15.01
C GLY A 132 -1.82 4.55 -14.13
N TYR A 133 -0.97 4.65 -13.10
CA TYR A 133 -0.86 5.91 -12.37
C TYR A 133 -0.14 6.96 -13.20
N LEU A 134 -0.61 8.19 -13.12
CA LEU A 134 0.04 9.37 -13.69
C LEU A 134 0.64 10.25 -12.59
N PRO A 135 1.77 10.92 -12.84
CA PRO A 135 2.26 11.96 -11.94
C PRO A 135 1.25 13.11 -11.87
N VAL A 136 0.97 13.57 -10.65
CA VAL A 136 0.05 14.68 -10.39
C VAL A 136 0.65 15.65 -9.38
N THR A 137 0.03 16.81 -9.19
CA THR A 137 0.41 17.72 -8.11
C THR A 137 -0.17 17.23 -6.78
N PHE A 138 0.39 17.71 -5.68
CA PHE A 138 -0.15 17.40 -4.35
C PHE A 138 -1.55 18.01 -4.15
N ALA A 139 -1.90 19.05 -4.92
CA ALA A 139 -3.22 19.68 -4.90
C ALA A 139 -4.33 18.77 -5.48
N ASP A 140 -3.97 17.75 -6.25
CA ASP A 140 -4.91 16.78 -6.84
C ASP A 140 -5.22 15.61 -5.89
N LEU A 141 -4.60 15.60 -4.71
CA LEU A 141 -4.79 14.57 -3.69
C LEU A 141 -5.94 14.92 -2.73
N THR A 142 -6.17 14.05 -1.77
CA THR A 142 -7.22 14.22 -0.76
C THR A 142 -7.00 15.42 0.16
N ASP A 143 -8.08 16.08 0.56
CA ASP A 143 -8.08 17.11 1.60
C ASP A 143 -8.18 16.54 3.01
N ASP A 144 -8.25 15.21 3.17
CA ASP A 144 -8.38 14.54 4.45
C ASP A 144 -7.17 14.81 5.35
N GLU A 145 -7.38 15.57 6.43
CA GLU A 145 -6.35 15.91 7.41
C GLU A 145 -5.69 14.70 8.06
N SER A 146 -6.40 13.57 8.16
CA SER A 146 -5.85 12.34 8.72
C SER A 146 -4.77 11.72 7.81
N PHE A 147 -4.87 11.91 6.50
CA PHE A 147 -3.80 11.55 5.58
C PHE A 147 -2.55 12.42 5.80
N TRP A 148 -2.73 13.74 5.87
CA TRP A 148 -1.61 14.67 5.97
C TRP A 148 -0.87 14.56 7.31
N ARG A 149 -1.57 14.21 8.42
CA ARG A 149 -0.91 13.86 9.68
C ARG A 149 0.12 12.74 9.56
N GLY A 150 -0.03 11.84 8.59
CA GLY A 150 0.96 10.81 8.30
C GLY A 150 2.30 11.35 7.81
N CYS A 151 2.34 12.58 7.29
CA CYS A 151 3.57 13.26 6.85
C CYS A 151 4.30 13.99 7.98
N GLU A 152 3.65 14.26 9.13
CA GLU A 152 4.24 15.03 10.25
C GLU A 152 5.50 14.38 10.84
N GLY A 153 5.63 13.07 10.75
CA GLY A 153 6.84 12.35 11.17
C GLY A 153 7.95 12.28 10.12
N CYS A 154 7.80 12.93 8.97
CA CYS A 154 8.76 12.90 7.89
C CYS A 154 9.85 13.96 8.11
N ILE A 155 11.12 13.61 7.81
CA ILE A 155 12.24 14.55 7.89
C ILE A 155 12.14 15.71 6.89
N ASN A 156 11.27 15.62 5.88
CA ASN A 156 11.02 16.62 4.85
C ASN A 156 9.68 17.35 5.03
N VAL A 157 9.09 17.29 6.22
CA VAL A 157 7.78 17.90 6.49
C VAL A 157 7.80 19.42 6.33
N ASP A 158 8.94 20.06 6.56
CA ASP A 158 9.16 21.49 6.34
C ASP A 158 8.87 21.93 4.91
N VAL A 159 9.23 21.11 3.91
CA VAL A 159 8.91 21.38 2.50
C VAL A 159 7.39 21.40 2.29
N LEU A 160 6.69 20.46 2.89
CA LEU A 160 5.23 20.36 2.79
C LEU A 160 4.54 21.57 3.45
N HIS A 161 4.99 21.96 4.64
CA HIS A 161 4.42 23.09 5.39
C HIS A 161 4.66 24.44 4.67
N ARG A 162 5.89 24.74 4.27
CA ARG A 162 6.23 26.02 3.59
C ARG A 162 5.58 26.18 2.22
N THR A 163 5.14 25.09 1.61
CA THR A 163 4.43 25.09 0.32
C THR A 163 2.91 24.96 0.45
N ASN A 164 2.37 25.05 1.67
CA ASN A 164 0.95 24.82 1.94
C ASN A 164 0.42 23.53 1.30
N ARG A 165 1.18 22.44 1.45
CA ARG A 165 0.87 21.10 0.90
C ARG A 165 0.79 21.03 -0.64
N LYS A 166 1.32 21.99 -1.37
CA LYS A 166 1.33 21.99 -2.83
C LYS A 166 2.47 21.18 -3.42
N TYR A 167 3.58 21.05 -2.70
CA TYR A 167 4.82 20.40 -3.15
C TYR A 167 5.50 19.65 -2.00
N CYS A 168 6.21 18.57 -2.36
CA CYS A 168 7.11 17.86 -1.47
C CYS A 168 8.22 17.19 -2.30
N ILE A 169 9.21 16.57 -1.64
CA ILE A 169 10.26 15.76 -2.27
C ILE A 169 9.69 14.47 -2.88
N CYS A 170 8.61 13.94 -2.33
CA CYS A 170 7.91 12.80 -2.92
C CYS A 170 7.21 13.21 -4.23
N THR A 171 7.17 12.29 -5.18
CA THR A 171 6.29 12.39 -6.34
C THR A 171 4.91 11.85 -5.96
N ALA A 172 3.88 12.65 -6.19
CA ALA A 172 2.49 12.20 -6.12
C ALA A 172 2.13 11.49 -7.44
N MET A 173 1.52 10.34 -7.34
CA MET A 173 1.04 9.58 -8.50
C MET A 173 -0.39 9.12 -8.23
N LEU A 174 -1.29 9.40 -9.16
CA LEU A 174 -2.72 9.16 -9.07
C LEU A 174 -3.17 8.22 -10.19
N PHE A 175 -4.02 7.29 -9.85
CA PHE A 175 -4.80 6.46 -10.75
C PHE A 175 -6.27 6.88 -10.64
N ASP A 176 -6.86 7.32 -11.76
CA ASP A 176 -8.28 7.64 -11.83
C ASP A 176 -9.05 6.44 -12.40
N PRO A 177 -9.98 5.84 -11.65
CA PRO A 177 -10.73 4.68 -12.13
C PRO A 177 -11.66 4.98 -13.30
N GLU A 178 -12.10 6.22 -13.47
CA GLU A 178 -13.00 6.61 -14.58
C GLU A 178 -12.32 6.48 -15.95
N GLU A 179 -10.99 6.53 -15.99
CA GLU A 179 -10.20 6.36 -17.21
C GLU A 179 -9.87 4.90 -17.54
N HIS A 180 -10.34 3.92 -16.73
CA HIS A 180 -9.91 2.53 -16.82
C HIS A 180 -11.05 1.52 -16.68
N LEU A 181 -10.91 0.35 -17.34
CA LEU A 181 -11.86 -0.74 -17.20
C LEU A 181 -11.82 -1.38 -15.81
N PRO A 182 -12.96 -1.91 -15.31
CA PRO A 182 -13.01 -2.65 -14.04
C PRO A 182 -12.05 -3.86 -14.01
N ILE A 183 -11.50 -4.15 -12.84
CA ILE A 183 -10.65 -5.33 -12.60
C ILE A 183 -11.42 -6.33 -11.73
N LYS A 184 -11.31 -7.63 -12.05
CA LYS A 184 -11.91 -8.72 -11.26
C LYS A 184 -10.89 -9.34 -10.32
N LEU A 185 -11.30 -9.59 -9.08
CA LEU A 185 -10.55 -10.37 -8.10
C LEU A 185 -10.92 -11.88 -8.19
N PRO A 186 -10.05 -12.77 -7.69
CA PRO A 186 -10.42 -14.16 -7.43
C PRO A 186 -11.63 -14.27 -6.52
N GLN A 187 -12.48 -15.29 -6.73
CA GLN A 187 -13.76 -15.44 -6.05
C GLN A 187 -13.61 -15.58 -4.53
N ASP A 188 -12.62 -16.32 -4.06
CA ASP A 188 -12.31 -16.47 -2.64
C ASP A 188 -11.99 -15.15 -1.92
N VAL A 189 -11.30 -14.25 -2.62
CA VAL A 189 -11.00 -12.90 -2.12
C VAL A 189 -12.27 -12.05 -2.06
N ILE A 190 -13.12 -12.12 -3.10
CA ILE A 190 -14.41 -11.42 -3.14
C ILE A 190 -15.31 -11.88 -1.98
N GLU A 191 -15.42 -13.17 -1.75
CA GLU A 191 -16.25 -13.73 -0.66
C GLU A 191 -15.76 -13.27 0.72
N ARG A 192 -14.45 -13.21 0.91
CA ARG A 192 -13.85 -12.70 2.13
C ARG A 192 -14.13 -11.22 2.36
N ILE A 193 -14.04 -10.40 1.32
CA ILE A 193 -14.37 -8.97 1.39
C ILE A 193 -15.84 -8.77 1.74
N ARG A 194 -16.76 -9.52 1.11
CA ARG A 194 -18.20 -9.46 1.42
C ARG A 194 -18.53 -9.81 2.86
N LYS A 195 -17.79 -10.74 3.47
CA LYS A 195 -17.95 -11.06 4.91
C LYS A 195 -17.53 -9.91 5.82
N ILE A 196 -16.58 -9.09 5.39
CA ILE A 196 -16.05 -7.95 6.17
C ILE A 196 -16.91 -6.69 5.97
N ASP A 197 -17.23 -6.37 4.72
CA ASP A 197 -17.90 -5.10 4.35
C ASP A 197 -19.42 -5.23 4.27
N GLY A 198 -19.98 -6.46 4.40
CA GLY A 198 -21.41 -6.77 4.30
C GLY A 198 -21.90 -7.01 2.87
N PRO A 199 -23.16 -7.47 2.71
CA PRO A 199 -23.70 -7.88 1.40
C PRO A 199 -23.91 -6.74 0.40
N SER A 200 -23.90 -5.51 0.84
CA SER A 200 -24.04 -4.29 0.00
C SER A 200 -22.71 -3.76 -0.54
N ALA A 201 -21.58 -4.45 -0.33
CA ALA A 201 -20.33 -4.04 -0.94
C ALA A 201 -20.46 -4.15 -2.47
N GLU A 202 -20.39 -3.03 -3.18
CA GLU A 202 -20.29 -2.96 -4.63
C GLU A 202 -18.95 -3.57 -5.05
N ILE A 203 -18.91 -4.88 -5.32
CA ILE A 203 -17.70 -5.61 -5.75
C ILE A 203 -17.98 -6.30 -7.08
#